data_131e2af88d2ec039ac8d256fd8856de8
#
_entry.id   131e2af88d2ec039ac8d256fd8856de8
#
_cell.length_a   1.000
_cell.length_b   1.000
_cell.length_c   1.000
_cell.angle_alpha   90.00
_cell.angle_beta   90.00
_cell.angle_gamma   90.00
#
_symmetry.space_group_name_H-M   'P 1'
#
loop_
_entity.id
_entity.type
_entity.pdbx_description
1 polymer ?
#
loop_
_entity_poly.entity_id
_entity_poly.type
_entity_poly.pdbx_seq_one_letter_code
_entity_poly.pdbx_strand_id
1 'polypeptide(L)'
;MKLVVPALEYLEAYADALRRGFWSDNLRREESAREELAMIAADPADFVASLDDPEGKRPPIRLPDGTTMARLPGFRRWMWDDGFCGAVNFRWQPGTSELPAHVLGHLGYAVVPWRQRRGYATRALALMLPEARSRGLAHIDLTTDPDNLPSQKVIIANGGHLVRRFTKATGYGAGESLLFRIPL
;
A
#
# COMPACT_ATOMS: atom_id res chain seq x y z
N MET A 1 13.29 12.73 -3.57
CA MET A 1 12.63 11.39 -3.52
C MET A 1 11.88 11.15 -4.80
N LYS A 2 12.03 9.98 -5.41
CA LYS A 2 11.28 9.45 -6.57
C LYS A 2 10.59 8.15 -6.19
N LEU A 3 9.56 7.76 -6.94
CA LEU A 3 9.02 6.40 -6.91
C LEU A 3 9.75 5.58 -7.98
N VAL A 4 10.23 4.42 -7.61
CA VAL A 4 10.86 3.46 -8.53
C VAL A 4 10.01 2.20 -8.63
N VAL A 5 10.04 1.58 -9.79
CA VAL A 5 9.51 0.21 -9.94
C VAL A 5 10.46 -0.71 -9.19
N PRO A 6 9.95 -1.64 -8.36
CA PRO A 6 10.80 -2.64 -7.73
C PRO A 6 11.67 -3.37 -8.76
N ALA A 7 12.97 -3.45 -8.47
CA ALA A 7 13.93 -4.13 -9.32
C ALA A 7 15.05 -4.75 -8.47
N LEU A 8 15.78 -5.71 -9.04
CA LEU A 8 16.86 -6.41 -8.33
C LEU A 8 17.94 -5.46 -7.81
N GLU A 9 18.22 -4.38 -8.53
CA GLU A 9 19.21 -3.37 -8.12
C GLU A 9 18.83 -2.64 -6.81
N TYR A 10 17.53 -2.59 -6.46
CA TYR A 10 17.04 -1.95 -5.23
C TYR A 10 16.74 -2.96 -4.12
N LEU A 11 16.76 -4.26 -4.42
CA LEU A 11 16.20 -5.30 -3.57
C LEU A 11 16.95 -5.45 -2.25
N GLU A 12 18.28 -5.34 -2.26
CA GLU A 12 19.05 -5.49 -1.01
C GLU A 12 18.72 -4.38 0.00
N ALA A 13 18.55 -3.14 -0.46
CA ALA A 13 18.15 -2.04 0.42
C ALA A 13 16.73 -2.24 0.99
N TYR A 14 15.83 -2.86 0.23
CA TYR A 14 14.51 -3.26 0.71
C TYR A 14 14.60 -4.38 1.75
N ALA A 15 15.37 -5.44 1.46
CA ALA A 15 15.57 -6.55 2.38
C ALA A 15 16.23 -6.11 3.69
N ASP A 16 17.22 -5.20 3.63
CA ASP A 16 17.80 -4.58 4.83
C ASP A 16 16.74 -3.84 5.66
N ALA A 17 15.86 -3.09 5.00
CA ALA A 17 14.79 -2.40 5.70
C ALA A 17 13.84 -3.38 6.41
N LEU A 18 13.47 -4.50 5.78
CA LEU A 18 12.65 -5.54 6.41
C LEU A 18 13.35 -6.14 7.65
N ARG A 19 14.65 -6.47 7.55
CA ARG A 19 15.45 -6.99 8.68
C ARG A 19 15.52 -5.99 9.85
N ARG A 20 15.45 -4.71 9.56
CA ARG A 20 15.45 -3.60 10.53
C ARG A 20 14.09 -3.22 11.05
N GLY A 21 13.05 -4.04 10.80
CA GLY A 21 11.71 -3.85 11.33
C GLY A 21 10.80 -2.96 10.50
N PHE A 22 11.07 -2.77 9.20
CA PHE A 22 10.11 -2.22 8.28
C PHE A 22 9.13 -3.30 7.81
N TRP A 23 7.90 -2.91 7.56
CA TRP A 23 6.88 -3.71 6.88
C TRP A 23 6.07 -2.85 5.92
N SER A 24 5.65 -3.42 4.81
CA SER A 24 4.81 -2.77 3.81
C SER A 24 3.31 -3.08 3.99
N ASP A 25 2.99 -4.08 4.80
CA ASP A 25 1.63 -4.48 5.18
C ASP A 25 1.32 -4.05 6.62
N ASN A 26 0.48 -3.04 6.76
CA ASN A 26 0.11 -2.47 8.07
C ASN A 26 -0.80 -3.38 8.90
N LEU A 27 -1.37 -4.44 8.31
CA LEU A 27 -2.20 -5.41 9.01
C LEU A 27 -1.36 -6.54 9.60
N ARG A 28 -0.52 -7.19 8.78
CA ARG A 28 0.28 -8.36 9.18
C ARG A 28 1.69 -8.01 9.65
N ARG A 29 2.10 -6.75 9.49
CA ARG A 29 3.33 -6.18 10.06
C ARG A 29 4.56 -7.09 9.93
N GLU A 30 5.12 -7.53 11.06
CA GLU A 30 6.33 -8.36 11.15
C GLU A 30 6.17 -9.73 10.47
N GLU A 31 4.97 -10.30 10.47
CA GLU A 31 4.68 -11.55 9.78
C GLU A 31 4.90 -11.39 8.27
N SER A 32 4.33 -10.33 7.69
CA SER A 32 4.52 -10.03 6.27
C SER A 32 5.98 -9.77 5.92
N ALA A 33 6.74 -9.11 6.80
CA ALA A 33 8.16 -8.88 6.58
C ALA A 33 8.97 -10.19 6.57
N ARG A 34 8.65 -11.13 7.47
CA ARG A 34 9.29 -12.47 7.48
C ARG A 34 8.97 -13.28 6.24
N GLU A 35 7.71 -13.26 5.80
CA GLU A 35 7.30 -13.93 4.56
C GLU A 35 8.02 -13.36 3.33
N GLU A 36 8.07 -12.04 3.22
CA GLU A 36 8.77 -11.38 2.11
C GLU A 36 10.27 -11.69 2.10
N LEU A 37 10.92 -11.71 3.27
CA LEU A 37 12.33 -12.13 3.36
C LEU A 37 12.54 -13.59 2.94
N ALA A 38 11.60 -14.49 3.28
CA ALA A 38 11.64 -15.88 2.83
C ALA A 38 11.45 -16.01 1.31
N MET A 39 10.53 -15.24 0.74
CA MET A 39 10.32 -15.19 -0.72
C MET A 39 11.56 -14.64 -1.44
N ILE A 40 12.16 -13.58 -0.93
CA ILE A 40 13.41 -13.00 -1.47
C ILE A 40 14.53 -14.03 -1.44
N ALA A 41 14.66 -14.79 -0.35
CA ALA A 41 15.70 -15.81 -0.22
C ALA A 41 15.47 -17.00 -1.17
N ALA A 42 14.23 -17.35 -1.46
CA ALA A 42 13.88 -18.44 -2.35
C ALA A 42 14.07 -18.08 -3.82
N ASP A 43 13.55 -16.95 -4.27
CA ASP A 43 13.69 -16.43 -5.64
C ASP A 43 13.53 -14.90 -5.65
N PRO A 44 14.65 -14.17 -5.68
CA PRO A 44 14.63 -12.70 -5.71
C PRO A 44 13.91 -12.13 -6.93
N ALA A 45 14.03 -12.79 -8.09
CA ALA A 45 13.44 -12.30 -9.33
C ALA A 45 11.92 -12.48 -9.34
N ASP A 46 11.43 -13.65 -8.91
CA ASP A 46 9.98 -13.90 -8.76
C ASP A 46 9.38 -12.98 -7.71
N PHE A 47 10.07 -12.77 -6.59
CA PHE A 47 9.61 -11.81 -5.58
C PHE A 47 9.41 -10.41 -6.18
N VAL A 48 10.39 -9.88 -6.89
CA VAL A 48 10.31 -8.55 -7.52
C VAL A 48 9.18 -8.50 -8.55
N ALA A 49 9.08 -9.51 -9.44
CA ALA A 49 8.00 -9.63 -10.41
C ALA A 49 6.63 -9.71 -9.73
N SER A 50 6.58 -10.28 -8.54
CA SER A 50 5.37 -10.42 -7.75
C SER A 50 4.76 -9.10 -7.28
N LEU A 51 5.50 -8.04 -7.26
CA LEU A 51 5.08 -6.74 -6.77
C LEU A 51 4.36 -5.88 -7.82
N ASP A 52 4.27 -6.36 -9.06
CA ASP A 52 3.59 -5.67 -10.17
C ASP A 52 2.62 -6.65 -10.86
N ASP A 53 1.33 -6.51 -10.59
CA ASP A 53 0.26 -7.35 -11.13
C ASP A 53 -0.89 -6.49 -11.67
N PRO A 54 -0.63 -5.74 -12.77
CA PRO A 54 -1.62 -4.79 -13.31
C PRO A 54 -2.86 -5.46 -13.90
N GLU A 55 -2.87 -6.77 -14.05
CA GLU A 55 -3.99 -7.54 -14.57
C GLU A 55 -4.73 -8.38 -13.52
N GLY A 56 -4.20 -8.44 -12.28
CA GLY A 56 -4.79 -9.23 -11.20
C GLY A 56 -4.74 -10.75 -11.45
N LYS A 57 -3.72 -11.21 -12.17
CA LYS A 57 -3.56 -12.64 -12.56
C LYS A 57 -2.94 -13.52 -11.49
N ARG A 58 -2.42 -12.94 -10.43
CA ARG A 58 -1.81 -13.69 -9.33
C ARG A 58 -2.85 -14.53 -8.59
N PRO A 59 -2.41 -15.58 -7.87
CA PRO A 59 -3.32 -16.45 -7.12
C PRO A 59 -4.28 -15.65 -6.22
N PRO A 60 -5.52 -16.14 -6.07
CA PRO A 60 -6.51 -15.53 -5.20
C PRO A 60 -5.99 -15.32 -3.78
N ILE A 61 -6.52 -14.31 -3.11
CA ILE A 61 -6.25 -14.09 -1.68
C ILE A 61 -7.24 -14.88 -0.83
N ARG A 62 -6.76 -15.41 0.29
CA ARG A 62 -7.62 -16.00 1.31
C ARG A 62 -8.01 -14.92 2.30
N LEU A 63 -9.30 -14.73 2.51
CA LEU A 63 -9.84 -13.80 3.49
C LEU A 63 -9.81 -14.40 4.91
N PRO A 64 -9.93 -13.56 5.96
CA PRO A 64 -9.93 -14.02 7.35
C PRO A 64 -11.04 -15.03 7.71
N ASP A 65 -12.16 -14.99 6.98
CA ASP A 65 -13.28 -15.93 7.12
C ASP A 65 -13.05 -17.28 6.40
N GLY A 66 -11.87 -17.43 5.76
CA GLY A 66 -11.49 -18.64 5.02
C GLY A 66 -11.95 -18.67 3.57
N THR A 67 -12.77 -17.73 3.13
CA THR A 67 -13.18 -17.61 1.72
C THR A 67 -12.02 -17.16 0.84
N THR A 68 -12.15 -17.41 -0.46
CA THR A 68 -11.13 -17.04 -1.45
C THR A 68 -11.70 -16.00 -2.41
N MET A 69 -10.96 -14.93 -2.66
CA MET A 69 -11.35 -13.85 -3.55
C MET A 69 -10.29 -13.60 -4.61
N ALA A 70 -10.74 -13.27 -5.81
CA ALA A 70 -9.84 -12.84 -6.87
C ALA A 70 -9.00 -11.63 -6.41
N ARG A 71 -7.73 -11.63 -6.77
CA ARG A 71 -6.85 -10.50 -6.50
C ARG A 71 -7.21 -9.33 -7.42
N LEU A 72 -7.29 -8.14 -6.86
CA LEU A 72 -7.43 -6.93 -7.67
C LEU A 72 -6.12 -6.66 -8.43
N PRO A 73 -6.20 -6.08 -9.63
CA PRO A 73 -5.07 -5.42 -10.26
C PRO A 73 -4.38 -4.48 -9.29
N GLY A 74 -3.06 -4.49 -9.30
CA GLY A 74 -2.32 -3.65 -8.37
C GLY A 74 -0.82 -3.69 -8.62
N PHE A 75 -0.11 -2.78 -7.97
CA PHE A 75 1.34 -2.76 -7.98
C PHE A 75 1.89 -2.09 -6.74
N ARG A 76 3.17 -2.35 -6.49
CA ARG A 76 3.98 -1.66 -5.49
C ARG A 76 4.96 -0.73 -6.18
N ARG A 77 5.25 0.42 -5.56
CA ARG A 77 6.38 1.29 -5.90
C ARG A 77 7.19 1.55 -4.65
N TRP A 78 8.50 1.64 -4.81
CA TRP A 78 9.40 1.97 -3.72
C TRP A 78 9.75 3.46 -3.73
N MET A 79 9.71 4.08 -2.56
CA MET A 79 10.18 5.44 -2.34
C MET A 79 11.70 5.41 -2.26
N TRP A 80 12.37 6.15 -3.13
CA TRP A 80 13.82 6.16 -3.22
C TRP A 80 14.40 7.56 -3.12
N ASP A 81 15.35 7.76 -2.20
CA ASP A 81 16.08 9.00 -2.00
C ASP A 81 17.41 8.69 -1.32
N ASP A 82 18.45 8.45 -2.14
CA ASP A 82 19.73 7.93 -1.65
C ASP A 82 19.52 6.71 -0.73
N GLY A 83 18.82 5.70 -1.27
CA GLY A 83 18.41 4.48 -0.60
C GLY A 83 16.90 4.34 -0.42
N PHE A 84 16.50 3.20 0.11
CA PHE A 84 15.10 2.87 0.34
C PHE A 84 14.49 3.72 1.47
N CYS A 85 13.35 4.34 1.19
CA CYS A 85 12.65 5.23 2.14
C CYS A 85 11.29 4.69 2.57
N GLY A 86 10.72 3.75 1.82
CA GLY A 86 9.39 3.23 2.07
C GLY A 86 8.75 2.65 0.83
N ALA A 87 7.50 2.23 0.96
CA ALA A 87 6.73 1.65 -0.13
C ALA A 87 5.33 2.27 -0.21
N VAL A 88 4.76 2.26 -1.41
CA VAL A 88 3.38 2.56 -1.70
C VAL A 88 2.79 1.40 -2.51
N ASN A 89 1.65 0.87 -2.06
CA ASN A 89 0.87 -0.15 -2.73
C ASN A 89 -0.37 0.51 -3.33
N PHE A 90 -0.67 0.20 -4.57
CA PHE A 90 -1.87 0.69 -5.25
C PHE A 90 -2.66 -0.49 -5.83
N ARG A 91 -3.98 -0.43 -5.73
CA ARG A 91 -4.91 -1.40 -6.28
C ARG A 91 -6.16 -0.71 -6.76
N TRP A 92 -6.83 -1.30 -7.76
CA TRP A 92 -8.08 -0.76 -8.30
C TRP A 92 -8.99 -1.89 -8.80
N GLN A 93 -10.27 -1.56 -8.97
CA GLN A 93 -11.21 -2.41 -9.68
C GLN A 93 -11.42 -1.84 -11.10
N PRO A 94 -11.18 -2.62 -12.17
CA PRO A 94 -11.38 -2.12 -13.53
C PRO A 94 -12.81 -1.62 -13.77
N GLY A 95 -12.93 -0.47 -14.46
CA GLY A 95 -14.23 0.08 -14.88
C GLY A 95 -15.02 0.81 -13.78
N THR A 96 -14.50 0.93 -12.57
CA THR A 96 -15.17 1.65 -11.48
C THR A 96 -14.16 2.27 -10.51
N SER A 97 -14.58 3.32 -9.81
CA SER A 97 -13.82 3.88 -8.68
C SER A 97 -14.23 3.29 -7.34
N GLU A 98 -15.15 2.34 -7.32
CA GLU A 98 -15.54 1.66 -6.09
C GLU A 98 -14.66 0.42 -5.87
N LEU A 99 -14.48 0.06 -4.61
CA LEU A 99 -13.74 -1.15 -4.21
C LEU A 99 -14.67 -2.20 -3.62
N PRO A 100 -14.35 -3.48 -3.75
CA PRO A 100 -15.07 -4.53 -3.03
C PRO A 100 -15.03 -4.29 -1.52
N ALA A 101 -16.08 -4.71 -0.81
CA ALA A 101 -16.27 -4.43 0.62
C ALA A 101 -15.11 -4.93 1.52
N HIS A 102 -14.38 -5.95 1.08
CA HIS A 102 -13.21 -6.49 1.79
C HIS A 102 -11.91 -5.71 1.52
N VAL A 103 -11.93 -4.68 0.67
CA VAL A 103 -10.75 -3.87 0.34
C VAL A 103 -10.88 -2.50 0.98
N LEU A 104 -10.04 -2.22 1.96
CA LEU A 104 -10.16 -1.02 2.79
C LEU A 104 -9.72 0.29 2.11
N GLY A 105 -9.10 0.23 0.92
CA GLY A 105 -8.67 1.43 0.20
C GLY A 105 -7.85 1.12 -1.03
N HIS A 106 -7.78 2.07 -1.95
CA HIS A 106 -7.01 1.96 -3.18
C HIS A 106 -5.50 2.00 -2.94
N LEU A 107 -5.08 2.74 -1.92
CA LEU A 107 -3.67 3.03 -1.70
C LEU A 107 -3.31 2.86 -0.23
N GLY A 108 -2.18 2.21 0.00
CA GLY A 108 -1.53 2.11 1.29
C GLY A 108 -0.05 2.48 1.16
N TYR A 109 0.51 3.13 2.17
CA TYR A 109 1.92 3.50 2.18
C TYR A 109 2.54 3.29 3.56
N ALA A 110 3.83 3.06 3.57
CA ALA A 110 4.65 3.00 4.77
C ALA A 110 6.02 3.62 4.50
N VAL A 111 6.53 4.38 5.46
CA VAL A 111 7.87 4.99 5.43
C VAL A 111 8.70 4.34 6.52
N VAL A 112 9.96 3.98 6.19
CA VAL A 112 10.87 3.39 7.17
C VAL A 112 11.03 4.31 8.39
N PRO A 113 11.08 3.77 9.64
CA PRO A 113 11.07 4.58 10.86
C PRO A 113 12.15 5.68 10.88
N TRP A 114 13.36 5.38 10.42
CA TRP A 114 14.49 6.31 10.42
C TRP A 114 14.45 7.38 9.33
N ARG A 115 13.44 7.37 8.45
CA ARG A 115 13.22 8.38 7.41
C ARG A 115 11.86 9.07 7.49
N GLN A 116 11.10 8.82 8.55
CA GLN A 116 9.80 9.47 8.79
C GLN A 116 9.94 10.97 9.00
N ARG A 117 8.81 11.69 8.91
CA ARG A 117 8.68 13.15 9.11
C ARG A 117 9.51 14.01 8.14
N ARG A 118 9.83 13.47 6.97
CA ARG A 118 10.54 14.16 5.86
C ARG A 118 9.65 14.42 4.65
N GLY A 119 8.32 14.27 4.78
CA GLY A 119 7.37 14.50 3.69
C GLY A 119 7.29 13.38 2.65
N TYR A 120 7.98 12.25 2.83
CA TYR A 120 8.02 11.18 1.84
C TYR A 120 6.65 10.59 1.54
N ALA A 121 5.82 10.32 2.55
CA ALA A 121 4.46 9.79 2.34
C ALA A 121 3.58 10.79 1.58
N THR A 122 3.64 12.08 1.92
CA THR A 122 2.88 13.13 1.21
C THR A 122 3.27 13.22 -0.25
N ARG A 123 4.57 13.21 -0.55
CA ARG A 123 5.08 13.25 -1.92
C ARG A 123 4.77 11.95 -2.68
N ALA A 124 4.89 10.79 -2.03
CA ALA A 124 4.57 9.52 -2.67
C ALA A 124 3.09 9.46 -3.06
N LEU A 125 2.19 9.87 -2.17
CA LEU A 125 0.76 9.94 -2.47
C LEU A 125 0.49 10.89 -3.64
N ALA A 126 1.08 12.11 -3.64
CA ALA A 126 0.95 13.05 -4.75
C ALA A 126 1.40 12.46 -6.09
N LEU A 127 2.50 11.71 -6.11
CA LEU A 127 3.02 11.06 -7.32
C LEU A 127 2.14 9.91 -7.80
N MET A 128 1.30 9.33 -6.94
CA MET A 128 0.36 8.26 -7.30
C MET A 128 -0.96 8.76 -7.89
N LEU A 129 -1.35 10.02 -7.67
CA LEU A 129 -2.63 10.54 -8.18
C LEU A 129 -2.72 10.52 -9.72
N PRO A 130 -1.68 10.90 -10.49
CA PRO A 130 -1.69 10.75 -11.94
C PRO A 130 -1.85 9.29 -12.40
N GLU A 131 -1.22 8.34 -11.70
CA GLU A 131 -1.37 6.90 -11.98
C GLU A 131 -2.82 6.42 -11.77
N ALA A 132 -3.48 6.90 -10.71
CA ALA A 132 -4.87 6.58 -10.47
C ALA A 132 -5.79 7.18 -11.56
N ARG A 133 -5.54 8.42 -12.00
CA ARG A 133 -6.27 9.03 -13.13
C ARG A 133 -6.09 8.24 -14.43
N SER A 134 -4.88 7.78 -14.72
CA SER A 134 -4.61 7.01 -15.94
C SER A 134 -5.34 5.66 -15.98
N ARG A 135 -5.80 5.16 -14.81
CA ARG A 135 -6.66 3.97 -14.70
C ARG A 135 -8.16 4.29 -14.82
N GLY A 136 -8.52 5.54 -15.10
CA GLY A 136 -9.90 5.99 -15.26
C GLY A 136 -10.65 6.16 -13.94
N LEU A 137 -9.95 6.25 -12.81
CA LEU A 137 -10.59 6.47 -11.52
C LEU A 137 -11.01 7.95 -11.38
N ALA A 138 -12.21 8.19 -10.89
CA ALA A 138 -12.71 9.52 -10.54
C ALA A 138 -12.27 9.95 -9.13
N HIS A 139 -11.93 8.99 -8.28
CA HIS A 139 -11.43 9.22 -6.93
C HIS A 139 -10.61 8.02 -6.44
N ILE A 140 -9.85 8.23 -5.40
CA ILE A 140 -9.26 7.14 -4.60
C ILE A 140 -9.71 7.25 -3.15
N ASP A 141 -9.95 6.10 -2.55
CA ASP A 141 -10.28 5.95 -1.14
C ASP A 141 -9.06 5.44 -0.37
N LEU A 142 -8.82 6.00 0.81
CA LEU A 142 -7.80 5.58 1.76
C LEU A 142 -8.42 5.42 3.14
N THR A 143 -7.97 4.43 3.88
CA THR A 143 -8.39 4.26 5.27
C THR A 143 -7.21 4.45 6.23
N THR A 144 -7.53 4.97 7.41
CA THR A 144 -6.55 5.12 8.48
C THR A 144 -7.24 5.05 9.84
N ASP A 145 -6.51 4.68 10.88
CA ASP A 145 -7.04 4.65 12.23
C ASP A 145 -7.23 6.08 12.78
N PRO A 146 -8.20 6.31 13.68
CA PRO A 146 -8.48 7.64 14.22
C PRO A 146 -7.30 8.29 14.95
N ASP A 147 -6.42 7.51 15.53
CA ASP A 147 -5.21 7.95 16.23
C ASP A 147 -4.00 8.16 15.31
N ASN A 148 -4.07 7.69 14.06
CA ASN A 148 -3.00 7.86 13.08
C ASN A 148 -3.05 9.26 12.43
N LEU A 149 -2.85 10.30 13.25
CA LEU A 149 -2.83 11.70 12.81
C LEU A 149 -1.82 11.98 11.71
N PRO A 150 -0.61 11.35 11.67
CA PRO A 150 0.30 11.54 10.56
C PRO A 150 -0.30 11.13 9.20
N SER A 151 -0.97 9.99 9.12
CA SER A 151 -1.62 9.54 7.89
C SER A 151 -2.75 10.47 7.46
N GLN A 152 -3.59 10.92 8.40
CA GLN A 152 -4.66 11.89 8.11
C GLN A 152 -4.10 13.18 7.49
N LYS A 153 -3.00 13.73 8.06
CA LYS A 153 -2.34 14.92 7.52
C LYS A 153 -1.80 14.70 6.10
N VAL A 154 -1.24 13.53 5.82
CA VAL A 154 -0.76 13.16 4.47
C VAL A 154 -1.91 13.16 3.47
N ILE A 155 -3.05 12.57 3.83
CA ILE A 155 -4.22 12.46 2.97
C ILE A 155 -4.83 13.84 2.72
N ILE A 156 -5.03 14.64 3.77
CA ILE A 156 -5.58 16.00 3.68
C ILE A 156 -4.68 16.92 2.84
N ALA A 157 -3.35 16.82 3.01
CA ALA A 157 -2.39 17.60 2.22
C ALA A 157 -2.43 17.26 0.71
N ASN A 158 -3.03 16.13 0.33
CA ASN A 158 -3.25 15.71 -1.05
C ASN A 158 -4.71 15.92 -1.52
N GLY A 159 -5.49 16.76 -0.84
CA GLY A 159 -6.86 17.09 -1.22
C GLY A 159 -7.92 16.10 -0.70
N GLY A 160 -7.52 15.20 0.19
CA GLY A 160 -8.44 14.24 0.78
C GLY A 160 -9.37 14.85 1.82
N HIS A 161 -10.61 14.38 1.85
CA HIS A 161 -11.59 14.74 2.87
C HIS A 161 -12.18 13.49 3.51
N LEU A 162 -12.60 13.61 4.75
CA LEU A 162 -13.24 12.53 5.50
C LEU A 162 -14.63 12.25 4.92
N VAL A 163 -14.89 10.99 4.55
CA VAL A 163 -16.20 10.53 4.07
C VAL A 163 -17.02 9.95 5.19
N ARG A 164 -16.43 9.04 5.99
CA ARG A 164 -17.13 8.39 7.10
C ARG A 164 -16.17 7.75 8.11
N ARG A 165 -16.70 7.48 9.29
CA ARG A 165 -16.15 6.51 10.25
C ARG A 165 -16.85 5.17 10.08
N PHE A 166 -16.15 4.09 10.35
CA PHE A 166 -16.72 2.76 10.32
C PHE A 166 -15.93 1.80 11.21
N THR A 167 -16.59 0.73 11.65
CA THR A 167 -15.91 -0.35 12.36
C THR A 167 -15.35 -1.34 11.33
N LYS A 168 -14.08 -1.68 11.45
CA LYS A 168 -13.45 -2.70 10.60
C LYS A 168 -14.12 -4.06 10.82
N ALA A 169 -14.30 -4.82 9.74
CA ALA A 169 -14.74 -6.21 9.85
C ALA A 169 -13.67 -7.05 10.58
N THR A 170 -14.12 -8.11 11.23
CA THR A 170 -13.24 -9.08 11.88
C THR A 170 -12.16 -9.57 10.90
N GLY A 171 -10.91 -9.57 11.34
CA GLY A 171 -9.75 -9.93 10.49
C GLY A 171 -8.99 -8.76 9.87
N TYR A 172 -9.53 -7.53 9.91
CA TYR A 172 -8.84 -6.30 9.45
C TYR A 172 -8.32 -5.44 10.60
N GLY A 173 -8.10 -6.05 11.75
CA GLY A 173 -7.82 -5.35 13.01
C GLY A 173 -9.13 -4.95 13.71
N ALA A 174 -9.10 -4.83 15.03
CA ALA A 174 -10.24 -4.37 15.82
C ALA A 174 -10.30 -2.84 15.83
N GLY A 175 -11.51 -2.27 15.91
CA GLY A 175 -11.73 -0.87 16.19
C GLY A 175 -12.24 -0.06 15.02
N GLU A 176 -12.32 1.25 15.24
CA GLU A 176 -12.79 2.23 14.27
C GLU A 176 -11.73 2.54 13.21
N SER A 177 -12.18 2.89 12.03
CA SER A 177 -11.37 3.43 10.94
C SER A 177 -12.04 4.63 10.31
N LEU A 178 -11.23 5.50 9.73
CA LEU A 178 -11.65 6.66 8.97
C LEU A 178 -11.47 6.39 7.48
N LEU A 179 -12.52 6.59 6.70
CA LEU A 179 -12.46 6.57 5.25
C LEU A 179 -12.30 8.00 4.74
N PHE A 180 -11.22 8.23 4.02
CA PHE A 180 -10.96 9.48 3.30
C PHE A 180 -11.07 9.23 1.80
N ARG A 181 -11.51 10.26 1.08
CA ARG A 181 -11.59 10.27 -0.39
C ARG A 181 -10.80 11.43 -0.95
N ILE A 182 -10.01 11.16 -1.99
CA ILE A 182 -9.31 12.16 -2.78
C ILE A 182 -9.96 12.15 -4.16
N PRO A 183 -10.65 13.23 -4.60
CA PRO A 183 -11.10 13.39 -5.99
C PRO A 183 -9.89 13.47 -6.94
N LEU A 184 -10.03 12.93 -8.15
CA LEU A 184 -8.97 12.88 -9.15
C LEU A 184 -9.24 13.79 -10.34
#